data_b520d36553ad7de1fa73bec73fd7a894
#
_entry.id   b520d36553ad7de1fa73bec73fd7a894
#
_cell.length_a   1.000
_cell.length_b   1.000
_cell.length_c   1.000
_cell.angle_alpha   90.00
_cell.angle_beta   90.00
_cell.angle_gamma   90.00
#
_symmetry.space_group_name_H-M   'P 1'
#
loop_
_entity.id
_entity.type
_entity.pdbx_description
1 polymer ?
#
loop_
_entity_poly.entity_id
_entity_poly.type
_entity_poly.pdbx_seq_one_letter_code
_entity_poly.pdbx_strand_id
1 'polypeptide(L)'
;MNLTVARVLCLCGGFCLPHKRKKRIFAATMSWIILIIAGLCETGFAFCLGKSKLAVGTEWWLWITGFGLLYVLSAMLLAKATQTIPIGTAYPVWTGIGAVGAVLLGIFVFHEPATFWRVFFLSTLTLSIVGLKAVT
;
A
#
# COMPACT_ATOMS: atom_id res chain seq x y z
N MET A 1 -17.99 33.91 -13.35
CA MET A 1 -19.35 33.36 -13.35
C MET A 1 -19.63 32.80 -11.97
N ASN A 2 -20.51 33.50 -11.21
CA ASN A 2 -20.63 33.40 -9.74
C ASN A 2 -21.07 32.01 -9.23
N LEU A 3 -20.38 31.50 -8.20
CA LEU A 3 -20.69 30.27 -7.43
C LEU A 3 -22.15 30.27 -6.88
N THR A 4 -22.78 31.42 -6.73
CA THR A 4 -24.16 31.59 -6.25
C THR A 4 -25.19 31.13 -7.27
N VAL A 5 -24.95 31.33 -8.57
CA VAL A 5 -25.87 30.93 -9.68
C VAL A 5 -25.89 29.40 -9.84
N ALA A 6 -24.74 28.74 -9.64
CA ALA A 6 -24.65 27.28 -9.69
C ALA A 6 -25.38 26.61 -8.52
N ARG A 7 -25.49 27.26 -7.35
CA ARG A 7 -26.24 26.74 -6.18
C ARG A 7 -27.75 26.85 -6.34
N VAL A 8 -28.23 27.90 -6.99
CA VAL A 8 -29.67 28.11 -7.21
C VAL A 8 -30.21 27.16 -8.30
N LEU A 9 -29.43 26.88 -9.34
CA LEU A 9 -29.80 25.90 -10.38
C LEU A 9 -29.84 24.45 -9.91
N CYS A 10 -29.16 24.11 -8.79
CA CYS A 10 -29.22 22.77 -8.18
C CYS A 10 -30.51 22.53 -7.36
N LEU A 11 -31.25 23.56 -6.99
CA LEU A 11 -32.47 23.45 -6.16
C LEU A 11 -33.76 23.28 -6.98
N CYS A 12 -33.73 23.53 -8.29
CA CYS A 12 -34.91 23.49 -9.15
C CYS A 12 -35.03 22.29 -10.10
N GLY A 13 -34.17 21.32 -10.09
CA GLY A 13 -34.30 20.20 -11.01
C GLY A 13 -33.36 19.04 -10.66
N GLY A 14 -33.92 18.02 -10.09
CA GLY A 14 -33.23 16.81 -9.64
C GLY A 14 -32.49 16.02 -10.69
N PHE A 15 -31.47 16.56 -11.34
CA PHE A 15 -30.53 15.78 -12.14
C PHE A 15 -29.18 16.51 -12.27
N CYS A 16 -28.42 16.56 -11.20
CA CYS A 16 -27.03 16.98 -11.27
C CYS A 16 -26.14 15.90 -10.70
N LEU A 17 -25.39 15.23 -11.60
CA LEU A 17 -24.13 14.53 -11.38
C LEU A 17 -24.09 12.99 -11.37
N PRO A 18 -23.87 12.36 -12.49
CA PRO A 18 -23.11 11.12 -12.51
C PRO A 18 -21.59 11.34 -12.73
N HIS A 19 -21.16 12.44 -13.37
CA HIS A 19 -19.78 12.58 -13.86
C HIS A 19 -18.72 12.85 -12.77
N LYS A 20 -18.99 13.69 -11.77
CA LYS A 20 -18.04 13.96 -10.67
C LYS A 20 -17.92 12.78 -9.70
N ARG A 21 -19.00 12.03 -9.49
CA ARG A 21 -18.99 10.85 -8.61
C ARG A 21 -18.16 9.72 -9.23
N LYS A 22 -18.28 9.45 -10.54
CA LYS A 22 -17.47 8.45 -11.25
C LYS A 22 -15.98 8.78 -11.18
N LYS A 23 -15.58 10.04 -11.38
CA LYS A 23 -14.17 10.46 -11.28
C LYS A 23 -13.61 10.26 -9.86
N ARG A 24 -14.39 10.55 -8.82
CA ARG A 24 -13.96 10.34 -7.42
C ARG A 24 -13.81 8.86 -7.07
N ILE A 25 -14.75 8.02 -7.50
CA ILE A 25 -14.66 6.56 -7.27
C ILE A 25 -13.48 5.99 -8.02
N PHE A 26 -13.26 6.37 -9.28
CA PHE A 26 -12.13 5.91 -10.06
C PHE A 26 -10.78 6.35 -9.45
N ALA A 27 -10.67 7.61 -9.01
CA ALA A 27 -9.46 8.11 -8.33
C ALA A 27 -9.19 7.35 -7.01
N ALA A 28 -10.22 7.07 -6.22
CA ALA A 28 -10.09 6.30 -5.01
C ALA A 28 -9.63 4.85 -5.30
N THR A 29 -10.22 4.19 -6.28
CA THR A 29 -9.81 2.83 -6.69
C THR A 29 -8.36 2.79 -7.17
N MET A 30 -7.96 3.76 -7.99
CA MET A 30 -6.57 3.87 -8.45
C MET A 30 -5.59 4.06 -7.30
N SER A 31 -5.95 4.85 -6.29
CA SER A 31 -5.09 5.07 -5.12
C SER A 31 -4.93 3.82 -4.26
N TRP A 32 -5.98 3.00 -4.13
CA TRP A 32 -5.88 1.70 -3.47
C TRP A 32 -4.97 0.72 -4.23
N ILE A 33 -5.05 0.70 -5.56
CA ILE A 33 -4.14 -0.13 -6.39
C ILE A 33 -2.70 0.34 -6.21
N ILE A 34 -2.45 1.65 -6.26
CA ILE A 34 -1.12 2.24 -6.04
C ILE A 34 -0.59 1.85 -4.65
N LEU A 35 -1.43 1.88 -3.63
CA LEU A 35 -1.07 1.51 -2.26
C LEU A 35 -0.69 0.02 -2.14
N ILE A 36 -1.43 -0.86 -2.81
CA ILE A 36 -1.12 -2.30 -2.84
C ILE A 36 0.23 -2.53 -3.55
N ILE A 37 0.46 -1.87 -4.68
CA ILE A 37 1.74 -1.96 -5.40
C ILE A 37 2.88 -1.45 -4.53
N ALA A 38 2.69 -0.35 -3.79
CA ALA A 38 3.67 0.16 -2.84
C ALA A 38 4.02 -0.88 -1.76
N GLY A 39 3.03 -1.56 -1.18
CA GLY A 39 3.24 -2.64 -0.20
C GLY A 39 3.94 -3.87 -0.80
N LEU A 40 3.68 -4.20 -2.07
CA LEU A 40 4.41 -5.26 -2.77
C LEU A 40 5.87 -4.88 -3.05
N CYS A 41 6.15 -3.60 -3.36
CA CYS A 41 7.52 -3.10 -3.47
C CYS A 41 8.26 -3.21 -2.13
N GLU A 42 7.56 -3.01 -0.99
CA GLU A 42 8.10 -3.22 0.35
C GLU A 42 8.53 -4.67 0.55
N THR A 43 7.69 -5.62 0.17
CA THR A 43 8.05 -7.04 0.14
C THR A 43 9.28 -7.30 -0.74
N GLY A 44 9.36 -6.65 -1.91
CA GLY A 44 10.50 -6.77 -2.83
C GLY A 44 11.81 -6.27 -2.22
N PHE A 45 11.82 -5.13 -1.55
CA PHE A 45 13.05 -4.66 -0.91
C PHE A 45 13.43 -5.51 0.32
N ALA A 46 12.45 -6.07 1.05
CA ALA A 46 12.73 -7.04 2.12
C ALA A 46 13.41 -8.30 1.57
N PHE A 47 13.02 -8.76 0.37
CA PHE A 47 13.72 -9.84 -0.33
C PHE A 47 15.16 -9.47 -0.67
N CYS A 48 15.41 -8.29 -1.23
CA CYS A 48 16.77 -7.81 -1.55
C CYS A 48 17.63 -7.75 -0.28
N LEU A 49 17.06 -7.27 0.83
CA LEU A 49 17.75 -7.20 2.11
C LEU A 49 18.06 -8.60 2.66
N GLY A 50 17.14 -9.55 2.52
CA GLY A 50 17.37 -10.95 2.90
C GLY A 50 18.51 -11.60 2.09
N LYS A 51 18.56 -11.35 0.78
CA LYS A 51 19.64 -11.84 -0.10
C LYS A 51 20.98 -11.18 0.19
N SER A 52 21.01 -9.90 0.55
CA SER A 52 22.26 -9.20 0.88
C SER A 52 22.99 -9.82 2.07
N LYS A 53 22.28 -10.48 3.01
CA LYS A 53 22.91 -11.20 4.14
C LYS A 53 23.76 -12.40 3.70
N LEU A 54 23.45 -12.99 2.53
CA LEU A 54 24.14 -14.16 1.99
C LEU A 54 25.17 -13.79 0.93
N ALA A 55 25.18 -12.55 0.47
CA ALA A 55 26.04 -12.06 -0.60
C ALA A 55 27.31 -11.43 -0.06
N VAL A 56 28.43 -11.61 -0.79
CA VAL A 56 29.77 -11.05 -0.44
C VAL A 56 30.31 -10.31 -1.66
N GLY A 57 31.06 -9.24 -1.40
CA GLY A 57 31.75 -8.48 -2.45
C GLY A 57 30.80 -7.67 -3.34
N THR A 58 30.96 -7.79 -4.65
CA THR A 58 30.15 -7.04 -5.65
C THR A 58 28.68 -7.41 -5.64
N GLU A 59 28.34 -8.65 -5.33
CA GLU A 59 26.94 -9.08 -5.24
C GLU A 59 26.19 -8.38 -4.09
N TRP A 60 26.84 -8.12 -2.98
CA TRP A 60 26.28 -7.36 -1.87
C TRP A 60 25.83 -5.96 -2.32
N TRP A 61 26.66 -5.25 -3.07
CA TRP A 61 26.34 -3.93 -3.61
C TRP A 61 25.14 -3.97 -4.56
N LEU A 62 25.01 -5.02 -5.36
CA LEU A 62 23.89 -5.20 -6.28
C LEU A 62 22.56 -5.34 -5.51
N TRP A 63 22.54 -6.15 -4.45
CA TRP A 63 21.35 -6.32 -3.63
C TRP A 63 20.99 -5.06 -2.83
N ILE A 64 21.97 -4.34 -2.31
CA ILE A 64 21.74 -3.07 -1.59
C ILE A 64 21.23 -1.98 -2.53
N THR A 65 21.72 -1.91 -3.76
CA THR A 65 21.21 -0.98 -4.77
C THR A 65 19.76 -1.31 -5.12
N GLY A 66 19.45 -2.58 -5.34
CA GLY A 66 18.07 -3.04 -5.56
C GLY A 66 17.13 -2.71 -4.40
N PHE A 67 17.59 -2.92 -3.17
CA PHE A 67 16.88 -2.49 -1.95
C PHE A 67 16.59 -0.98 -1.99
N GLY A 68 17.59 -0.15 -2.24
CA GLY A 68 17.44 1.32 -2.25
C GLY A 68 16.46 1.80 -3.31
N LEU A 69 16.52 1.26 -4.52
CA LEU A 69 15.61 1.61 -5.61
C LEU A 69 14.15 1.24 -5.30
N LEU A 70 13.91 0.03 -4.80
CA LEU A 70 12.57 -0.43 -4.43
C LEU A 70 12.02 0.34 -3.23
N TYR A 71 12.86 0.68 -2.26
CA TYR A 71 12.49 1.50 -1.11
C TYR A 71 12.01 2.90 -1.55
N VAL A 72 12.79 3.59 -2.38
CA VAL A 72 12.41 4.92 -2.90
C VAL A 72 11.13 4.83 -3.71
N LEU A 73 11.01 3.84 -4.59
CA LEU A 73 9.81 3.63 -5.41
C LEU A 73 8.58 3.38 -4.52
N SER A 74 8.68 2.53 -3.50
CA SER A 74 7.62 2.24 -2.55
C SER A 74 7.17 3.49 -1.81
N ALA A 75 8.12 4.29 -1.30
CA ALA A 75 7.84 5.54 -0.59
C ALA A 75 7.15 6.58 -1.50
N MET A 76 7.57 6.71 -2.77
CA MET A 76 6.94 7.62 -3.73
C MET A 76 5.50 7.19 -4.05
N LEU A 77 5.25 5.90 -4.23
CA LEU A 77 3.91 5.36 -4.46
C LEU A 77 3.00 5.57 -3.25
N LEU A 78 3.52 5.34 -2.03
CA LEU A 78 2.80 5.63 -0.80
C LEU A 78 2.44 7.12 -0.70
N ALA A 79 3.40 8.02 -0.93
CA ALA A 79 3.16 9.46 -0.91
C ALA A 79 2.07 9.88 -1.91
N LYS A 80 2.02 9.24 -3.08
CA LYS A 80 0.97 9.48 -4.07
C LYS A 80 -0.39 8.94 -3.61
N ALA A 81 -0.45 7.79 -2.99
CA ALA A 81 -1.68 7.20 -2.47
C ALA A 81 -2.29 8.03 -1.34
N THR A 82 -1.45 8.62 -0.46
CA THR A 82 -1.89 9.45 0.67
C THR A 82 -2.49 10.79 0.27
N GLN A 83 -2.39 11.20 -0.99
CA GLN A 83 -3.09 12.39 -1.48
C GLN A 83 -4.62 12.22 -1.52
N THR A 84 -5.10 10.98 -1.55
CA THR A 84 -6.54 10.68 -1.61
C THR A 84 -7.01 9.82 -0.44
N ILE A 85 -6.13 9.01 0.13
CA ILE A 85 -6.42 8.15 1.29
C ILE A 85 -5.81 8.80 2.53
N PRO A 86 -6.55 8.93 3.65
CA PRO A 86 -6.01 9.44 4.90
C PRO A 86 -4.76 8.66 5.33
N ILE A 87 -3.72 9.37 5.80
CA ILE A 87 -2.44 8.77 6.18
C ILE A 87 -2.60 7.70 7.27
N GLY A 88 -3.52 7.92 8.22
CA GLY A 88 -3.83 6.96 9.28
C GLY A 88 -4.39 5.62 8.79
N THR A 89 -4.91 5.56 7.55
CA THR A 89 -5.36 4.32 6.90
C THR A 89 -4.32 3.80 5.91
N ALA A 90 -3.75 4.68 5.09
CA ALA A 90 -2.80 4.28 4.05
C ALA A 90 -1.53 3.65 4.64
N TYR A 91 -0.97 4.25 5.69
CA TYR A 91 0.27 3.79 6.29
C TYR A 91 0.15 2.39 6.95
N PRO A 92 -0.85 2.11 7.82
CA PRO A 92 -1.03 0.77 8.37
C PRO A 92 -1.30 -0.30 7.33
N VAL A 93 -2.05 0.01 6.26
CA VAL A 93 -2.32 -0.93 5.17
C VAL A 93 -1.04 -1.25 4.40
N TRP A 94 -0.27 -0.24 4.04
CA TRP A 94 1.01 -0.39 3.35
C TRP A 94 2.00 -1.23 4.17
N THR A 95 2.25 -0.85 5.42
CA THR A 95 3.14 -1.57 6.35
C THR A 95 2.68 -3.01 6.57
N GLY A 96 1.36 -3.21 6.68
CA GLY A 96 0.80 -4.53 6.90
C GLY A 96 0.98 -5.46 5.70
N ILE A 97 0.80 -4.98 4.47
CA ILE A 97 1.07 -5.76 3.26
C ILE A 97 2.56 -6.14 3.22
N GLY A 98 3.46 -5.19 3.49
CA GLY A 98 4.90 -5.43 3.53
C GLY A 98 5.29 -6.44 4.61
N ALA A 99 4.74 -6.31 5.82
CA ALA A 99 5.01 -7.24 6.93
C ALA A 99 4.54 -8.67 6.62
N VAL A 100 3.34 -8.83 6.08
CA VAL A 100 2.83 -10.15 5.63
C VAL A 100 3.75 -10.73 4.56
N GLY A 101 4.08 -9.93 3.55
CA GLY A 101 4.96 -10.34 2.46
C GLY A 101 6.36 -10.74 2.96
N ALA A 102 6.96 -9.96 3.87
CA ALA A 102 8.27 -10.26 4.44
C ALA A 102 8.28 -11.57 5.24
N VAL A 103 7.22 -11.86 6.01
CA VAL A 103 7.10 -13.14 6.74
C VAL A 103 6.92 -14.32 5.80
N LEU A 104 6.11 -14.17 4.74
CA LEU A 104 5.96 -15.20 3.71
C LEU A 104 7.29 -15.48 3.01
N LEU A 105 8.04 -14.44 2.64
CA LEU A 105 9.39 -14.60 2.08
C LEU A 105 10.34 -15.30 3.07
N GLY A 106 10.29 -14.94 4.35
CA GLY A 106 11.07 -15.61 5.40
C GLY A 106 10.83 -17.12 5.43
N ILE A 107 9.57 -17.52 5.40
CA ILE A 107 9.18 -18.95 5.45
C ILE A 107 9.52 -19.67 4.15
N PHE A 108 9.07 -19.13 2.99
CA PHE A 108 9.15 -19.87 1.71
C PHE A 108 10.51 -19.74 1.01
N VAL A 109 11.19 -18.60 1.14
CA VAL A 109 12.45 -18.34 0.41
C VAL A 109 13.67 -18.54 1.32
N PHE A 110 13.58 -18.09 2.56
CA PHE A 110 14.69 -18.20 3.51
C PHE A 110 14.58 -19.40 4.45
N HIS A 111 13.53 -20.24 4.28
CA HIS A 111 13.30 -21.47 5.05
C HIS A 111 13.29 -21.24 6.57
N GLU A 112 12.81 -20.07 7.00
CA GLU A 112 12.66 -19.78 8.42
C GLU A 112 11.53 -20.64 9.04
N PRO A 113 11.68 -21.08 10.31
CA PRO A 113 10.67 -21.92 10.95
C PRO A 113 9.32 -21.17 11.07
N ALA A 114 8.26 -21.79 10.55
CA ALA A 114 6.89 -21.32 10.69
C ALA A 114 6.34 -21.70 12.07
N THR A 115 6.67 -20.92 13.10
CA THR A 115 6.16 -21.15 14.45
C THR A 115 4.67 -20.79 14.52
N PHE A 116 3.87 -21.57 15.28
CA PHE A 116 2.43 -21.32 15.47
C PHE A 116 2.13 -19.87 15.89
N TRP A 117 2.86 -19.31 16.81
CA TRP A 117 2.69 -17.94 17.28
C TRP A 117 2.95 -16.90 16.18
N ARG A 118 3.91 -17.14 15.29
CA ARG A 118 4.22 -16.26 14.15
C ARG A 118 3.04 -16.21 13.17
N VAL A 119 2.48 -17.36 12.85
CA VAL A 119 1.30 -17.45 11.96
C VAL A 119 0.07 -16.82 12.62
N PHE A 120 -0.14 -17.07 13.91
CA PHE A 120 -1.25 -16.49 14.66
C PHE A 120 -1.21 -14.95 14.66
N PHE A 121 -0.09 -14.35 15.02
CA PHE A 121 0.03 -12.89 15.04
C PHE A 121 -0.03 -12.27 13.64
N LEU A 122 0.49 -12.94 12.62
CA LEU A 122 0.38 -12.50 11.24
C LEU A 122 -1.07 -12.50 10.75
N SER A 123 -1.82 -13.54 11.08
CA SER A 123 -3.25 -13.63 10.75
C SER A 123 -4.06 -12.52 11.45
N THR A 124 -3.76 -12.25 12.71
CA THR A 124 -4.40 -11.17 13.48
C THR A 124 -4.09 -9.80 12.86
N LEU A 125 -2.84 -9.55 12.46
CA LEU A 125 -2.43 -8.33 11.78
C LEU A 125 -3.21 -8.16 10.47
N THR A 126 -3.27 -9.19 9.64
CA THR A 126 -4.00 -9.16 8.37
C THR A 126 -5.48 -8.86 8.59
N LEU A 127 -6.10 -9.50 9.56
CA LEU A 127 -7.51 -9.28 9.91
C LEU A 127 -7.77 -7.83 10.36
N SER A 128 -6.85 -7.28 11.18
CA SER A 128 -6.92 -5.89 11.64
C SER A 128 -6.84 -4.89 10.49
N ILE A 129 -5.99 -5.15 9.49
CA ILE A 129 -5.84 -4.29 8.31
C ILE A 129 -7.11 -4.33 7.45
N VAL A 130 -7.69 -5.51 7.23
CA VAL A 130 -8.95 -5.67 6.50
C VAL A 130 -10.09 -4.96 7.23
N GLY A 131 -10.15 -5.09 8.56
CA GLY A 131 -11.12 -4.39 9.40
C GLY A 131 -10.98 -2.87 9.31
N LEU A 132 -9.76 -2.34 9.35
CA LEU A 132 -9.50 -0.90 9.19
C LEU A 132 -9.98 -0.38 7.83
N LYS A 133 -9.76 -1.14 6.77
CA LYS A 133 -10.27 -0.77 5.44
C LYS A 133 -11.82 -0.77 5.38
N ALA A 134 -12.48 -1.65 6.10
CA ALA A 134 -13.94 -1.75 6.09
C ALA A 134 -14.63 -0.58 6.84
N VAL A 135 -13.92 0.04 7.79
CA VAL A 135 -14.43 1.16 8.62
C VAL A 135 -14.11 2.53 8.00
N THR A 136 -13.20 2.61 7.04
CA THR A 136 -12.75 3.85 6.37
C THR A 136 -13.42 4.04 5.03
#